data_62b6c12fe915ef69b8c2bee6db57c0ec
#
_entry.id   62b6c12fe915ef69b8c2bee6db57c0ec
#
_cell.length_a   1.000
_cell.length_b   1.000
_cell.length_c   1.000
_cell.angle_alpha   90.00
_cell.angle_beta   90.00
_cell.angle_gamma   90.00
#
_symmetry.space_group_name_H-M   'P 1'
#
loop_
_entity.id
_entity.type
_entity.pdbx_description
1 polymer ?
#
loop_
_entity_poly.entity_id
_entity_poly.type
_entity_poly.pdbx_seq_one_letter_code
_entity_poly.pdbx_strand_id
1 'polypeptide(L)'
;MAHKRKRIFDGLYAQLEETDGNVVLFSARGEPSVIFEITNPVQQLCTDAQQYMLFHDVLSNILQTIGEGYALQKQDILCRQAYHHDVPDDAEFLTRSYFRYFEGREFTEIRTFLILTQETQRSQFIQYDPKRWLDFHSKVSKTDDILTEKHIRHRRLNKEEVSEYCHRFMAFQFRHGPFSMTNFKASDEYLRTGDRIIRSYPLVDIDEINLPSMVKPYTQMNINGYGIATDLLSFLTGVPYSDCVVFNQVIQIPGQRKLLRKLQAKAKRHGSMPDPSNRIAKADIEEVLDRLAVDSTMLVYCNFNILVSCPPDKVTPVTSFLETKLYECGIMPSRRSEEVV
;
A
#
# COMPACT_ATOMS: atom_id res chain seq x y z
N MET A 1 24.09 -8.11 32.71
CA MET A 1 24.12 -7.52 31.35
C MET A 1 22.75 -6.91 31.09
N ALA A 2 22.64 -5.59 31.00
CA ALA A 2 21.36 -4.94 30.72
C ALA A 2 21.01 -5.21 29.24
N HIS A 3 19.93 -5.96 29.00
CA HIS A 3 19.36 -6.07 27.66
C HIS A 3 18.99 -4.65 27.22
N LYS A 4 19.74 -4.09 26.26
CA LYS A 4 19.30 -2.90 25.54
C LYS A 4 17.94 -3.26 24.92
N ARG A 5 16.86 -2.70 25.46
CA ARG A 5 15.53 -2.76 24.81
C ARG A 5 15.71 -2.13 23.43
N LYS A 6 15.63 -2.95 22.39
CA LYS A 6 15.63 -2.46 21.02
C LYS A 6 14.39 -1.58 20.90
N ARG A 7 14.57 -0.30 20.60
CA ARG A 7 13.43 0.58 20.34
C ARG A 7 12.82 0.12 19.03
N ILE A 8 11.53 -0.17 19.05
CA ILE A 8 10.78 -0.72 17.88
C ILE A 8 10.89 0.23 16.68
N PHE A 9 11.07 1.52 16.92
CA PHE A 9 11.15 2.57 15.89
C PHE A 9 12.56 3.02 15.55
N ASP A 10 13.61 2.43 16.13
CA ASP A 10 14.98 2.67 15.73
C ASP A 10 15.17 2.09 14.32
N GLY A 11 14.80 2.86 13.29
CA GLY A 11 15.06 2.47 11.93
C GLY A 11 13.92 2.66 10.91
N LEU A 12 12.77 3.19 11.28
CA LEU A 12 11.75 3.56 10.28
C LEU A 12 12.29 4.62 9.30
N TYR A 13 12.94 5.64 9.83
CA TYR A 13 13.74 6.58 9.05
C TYR A 13 14.93 7.09 9.89
N ALA A 14 16.02 7.40 9.22
CA ALA A 14 17.22 7.95 9.85
C ALA A 14 17.19 9.47 9.80
N GLN A 15 16.70 10.06 8.73
CA GLN A 15 16.80 11.48 8.45
C GLN A 15 15.68 11.97 7.54
N LEU A 16 15.30 13.22 7.72
CA LEU A 16 14.37 13.95 6.89
C LEU A 16 15.04 15.22 6.41
N GLU A 17 15.27 15.34 5.11
CA GLU A 17 15.94 16.49 4.49
C GLU A 17 15.04 17.15 3.45
N GLU A 18 15.20 18.47 3.32
CA GLU A 18 14.59 19.24 2.25
C GLU A 18 15.70 19.64 1.27
N THR A 19 15.57 19.16 0.03
CA THR A 19 16.56 19.39 -1.03
C THR A 19 15.86 19.58 -2.36
N ASP A 20 16.20 20.64 -3.09
CA ASP A 20 15.69 20.95 -4.43
C ASP A 20 14.14 20.95 -4.51
N GLY A 21 13.48 21.49 -3.47
CA GLY A 21 12.02 21.55 -3.39
C GLY A 21 11.34 20.19 -3.11
N ASN A 22 12.10 19.18 -2.76
CA ASN A 22 11.60 17.87 -2.31
C ASN A 22 11.96 17.63 -0.85
N VAL A 23 11.02 17.08 -0.13
CA VAL A 23 11.28 16.51 1.20
C VAL A 23 11.59 15.04 1.03
N VAL A 24 12.81 14.65 1.37
CA VAL A 24 13.30 13.29 1.21
C VAL A 24 13.45 12.63 2.56
N LEU A 25 12.81 11.50 2.72
CA LEU A 25 12.88 10.63 3.88
C LEU A 25 13.94 9.55 3.63
N PHE A 26 14.92 9.44 4.50
CA PHE A 26 15.96 8.42 4.41
C PHE A 26 15.70 7.28 5.38
N SER A 27 15.70 6.05 4.88
CA SER A 27 15.70 4.86 5.76
C SER A 27 17.04 4.72 6.51
N ALA A 28 17.07 3.85 7.53
CA ALA A 28 18.31 3.50 8.22
C ALA A 28 19.37 2.87 7.28
N ARG A 29 18.97 2.44 6.09
CA ARG A 29 19.84 1.92 5.03
C ARG A 29 20.29 2.98 4.03
N GLY A 30 19.87 4.23 4.21
CA GLY A 30 20.14 5.34 3.30
C GLY A 30 19.32 5.29 2.01
N GLU A 31 18.17 4.64 2.03
CA GLU A 31 17.22 4.60 0.90
C GLU A 31 16.39 5.88 0.91
N PRO A 32 16.50 6.74 -0.12
CA PRO A 32 15.70 7.95 -0.21
C PRO A 32 14.27 7.62 -0.66
N SER A 33 13.31 8.29 -0.04
CA SER A 33 11.90 8.18 -0.37
C SER A 33 11.23 9.55 -0.44
N VAL A 34 10.28 9.71 -1.38
CA VAL A 34 9.40 10.89 -1.46
C VAL A 34 7.95 10.40 -1.37
N ILE A 35 7.14 11.14 -0.63
CA ILE A 35 5.73 10.82 -0.39
C ILE A 35 4.84 11.79 -1.15
N PHE A 36 3.97 11.25 -1.99
CA PHE A 36 2.89 11.95 -2.66
C PHE A 36 1.56 11.60 -2.00
N GLU A 37 0.75 12.58 -1.66
CA GLU A 37 -0.67 12.38 -1.38
C GLU A 37 -1.43 12.59 -2.68
N ILE A 38 -2.29 11.63 -3.05
CA ILE A 38 -3.06 11.67 -4.29
C ILE A 38 -4.57 11.60 -4.00
N THR A 39 -5.37 12.24 -4.85
CA THR A 39 -6.80 11.97 -4.89
C THR A 39 -7.03 10.71 -5.74
N ASN A 40 -7.36 9.60 -5.09
CA ASN A 40 -7.61 8.34 -5.77
C ASN A 40 -8.88 8.45 -6.63
N PRO A 41 -8.79 8.32 -7.97
CA PRO A 41 -9.95 8.49 -8.87
C PRO A 41 -10.98 7.34 -8.76
N VAL A 42 -10.58 6.23 -8.19
CA VAL A 42 -11.42 5.03 -8.01
C VAL A 42 -11.77 4.78 -6.54
N GLN A 43 -11.87 5.86 -5.76
CA GLN A 43 -12.24 5.78 -4.35
C GLN A 43 -13.62 5.15 -4.16
N GLN A 44 -13.70 4.18 -3.24
CA GLN A 44 -14.91 3.51 -2.78
C GLN A 44 -15.75 2.85 -3.89
N LEU A 45 -16.76 3.51 -4.39
CA LEU A 45 -17.74 2.97 -5.31
C LEU A 45 -17.70 3.71 -6.66
N CYS A 46 -16.53 3.71 -7.30
CA CYS A 46 -16.46 4.13 -8.69
C CYS A 46 -17.14 3.06 -9.55
N THR A 47 -18.29 3.39 -10.14
CA THR A 47 -19.06 2.46 -10.99
C THR A 47 -18.52 2.38 -12.41
N ASP A 48 -17.58 3.24 -12.76
CA ASP A 48 -17.02 3.34 -14.10
C ASP A 48 -15.75 2.47 -14.24
N ALA A 49 -15.90 1.39 -14.98
CA ALA A 49 -14.81 0.46 -15.30
C ALA A 49 -13.62 1.15 -16.01
N GLN A 50 -13.87 2.20 -16.79
CA GLN A 50 -12.80 2.92 -17.51
C GLN A 50 -11.89 3.67 -16.55
N GLN A 51 -12.42 4.23 -15.46
CA GLN A 51 -11.61 4.90 -14.44
C GLN A 51 -10.63 3.93 -13.75
N TYR A 52 -11.06 2.69 -13.48
CA TYR A 52 -10.17 1.66 -12.96
C TYR A 52 -9.03 1.32 -13.93
N MET A 53 -9.35 1.19 -15.22
CA MET A 53 -8.35 0.93 -16.26
C MET A 53 -7.37 2.10 -16.39
N LEU A 54 -7.87 3.33 -16.45
CA LEU A 54 -7.03 4.54 -16.54
C LEU A 54 -6.09 4.65 -15.34
N PHE A 55 -6.60 4.42 -14.12
CA PHE A 55 -5.76 4.48 -12.92
C PHE A 55 -4.71 3.37 -12.90
N HIS A 56 -5.06 2.16 -13.33
CA HIS A 56 -4.12 1.07 -13.50
C HIS A 56 -3.00 1.43 -14.50
N ASP A 57 -3.36 2.02 -15.64
CA ASP A 57 -2.40 2.44 -16.66
C ASP A 57 -1.46 3.54 -16.14
N VAL A 58 -1.97 4.48 -15.31
CA VAL A 58 -1.13 5.48 -14.65
C VAL A 58 -0.09 4.84 -13.75
N LEU A 59 -0.51 3.91 -12.88
CA LEU A 59 0.42 3.21 -11.98
C LEU A 59 1.43 2.38 -12.78
N SER A 60 1.00 1.73 -13.85
CA SER A 60 1.88 0.96 -14.74
C SER A 60 2.91 1.86 -15.43
N ASN A 61 2.51 3.04 -15.91
CA ASN A 61 3.41 4.02 -16.51
C ASN A 61 4.44 4.56 -15.51
N ILE A 62 4.02 4.81 -14.27
CA ILE A 62 4.95 5.20 -13.21
C ILE A 62 5.98 4.09 -12.99
N LEU A 63 5.55 2.83 -12.83
CA LEU A 63 6.45 1.69 -12.63
C LEU A 63 7.45 1.53 -13.77
N GLN A 64 7.00 1.64 -15.03
CA GLN A 64 7.88 1.57 -16.20
C GLN A 64 8.89 2.73 -16.21
N THR A 65 8.46 3.93 -15.80
CA THR A 65 9.30 5.13 -15.79
C THR A 65 10.36 5.07 -14.70
N ILE A 66 10.02 4.63 -13.48
CA ILE A 66 10.99 4.54 -12.39
C ILE A 66 12.01 3.41 -12.64
N GLY A 67 11.57 2.25 -13.12
CA GLY A 67 12.43 1.16 -13.55
C GLY A 67 13.15 0.41 -12.44
N GLU A 68 14.19 -0.35 -12.82
CA GLU A 68 14.94 -1.22 -11.90
C GLU A 68 15.58 -0.49 -10.71
N GLY A 69 15.55 -1.11 -9.54
CA GLY A 69 16.16 -0.59 -8.31
C GLY A 69 15.28 0.44 -7.60
N TYR A 70 14.01 0.47 -7.93
CA TYR A 70 13.00 1.29 -7.27
C TYR A 70 11.87 0.43 -6.70
N ALA A 71 11.23 0.96 -5.66
CA ALA A 71 9.99 0.46 -5.13
C ALA A 71 8.93 1.58 -5.17
N LEU A 72 7.71 1.21 -5.55
CA LEU A 72 6.53 2.06 -5.43
C LEU A 72 5.60 1.43 -4.40
N GLN A 73 5.30 2.17 -3.35
CA GLN A 73 4.29 1.79 -2.38
C GLN A 73 3.04 2.63 -2.60
N LYS A 74 1.90 1.97 -2.80
CA LYS A 74 0.58 2.60 -2.71
C LYS A 74 -0.01 2.23 -1.35
N GLN A 75 -0.42 3.24 -0.60
CA GLN A 75 -1.03 3.06 0.71
C GLN A 75 -2.37 3.77 0.76
N ASP A 76 -3.42 3.01 1.04
CA ASP A 76 -4.75 3.54 1.28
C ASP A 76 -5.04 3.48 2.78
N ILE A 77 -5.28 4.64 3.38
CA ILE A 77 -5.65 4.78 4.80
C ILE A 77 -7.13 5.07 4.85
N LEU A 78 -7.90 4.11 5.36
CA LEU A 78 -9.34 4.19 5.53
C LEU A 78 -9.60 4.45 7.00
N CYS A 79 -10.01 5.67 7.35
CA CYS A 79 -10.19 6.06 8.73
C CYS A 79 -11.61 6.56 8.99
N ARG A 80 -12.22 6.15 10.10
CA ARG A 80 -13.51 6.68 10.53
C ARG A 80 -13.34 8.08 11.08
N GLN A 81 -14.03 9.03 10.47
CA GLN A 81 -14.07 10.43 10.86
C GLN A 81 -15.48 10.82 11.26
N ALA A 82 -15.61 11.78 12.18
CA ALA A 82 -16.87 12.47 12.41
C ALA A 82 -16.94 13.69 11.51
N TYR A 83 -18.08 13.88 10.86
CA TYR A 83 -18.30 15.06 10.05
C TYR A 83 -18.44 16.29 10.93
N HIS A 84 -17.54 17.25 10.73
CA HIS A 84 -17.60 18.58 11.34
C HIS A 84 -17.36 19.62 10.26
N HIS A 85 -18.20 20.64 10.25
CA HIS A 85 -18.03 21.75 9.32
C HIS A 85 -18.37 23.06 10.00
N ASP A 86 -17.44 24.00 9.94
CA ASP A 86 -17.67 25.37 10.39
C ASP A 86 -18.61 26.07 9.42
N VAL A 87 -19.83 26.27 9.83
CA VAL A 87 -20.86 26.92 9.03
C VAL A 87 -20.70 28.43 9.20
N PRO A 88 -20.47 29.21 8.11
CA PRO A 88 -20.43 30.65 8.19
C PRO A 88 -21.72 31.23 8.79
N ASP A 89 -21.60 32.29 9.57
CA ASP A 89 -22.75 32.93 10.26
C ASP A 89 -23.79 33.48 9.26
N ASP A 90 -23.35 33.83 8.06
CA ASP A 90 -24.15 34.38 6.94
C ASP A 90 -24.71 33.29 6.03
N ALA A 91 -24.48 32.00 6.33
CA ALA A 91 -24.96 30.90 5.50
C ALA A 91 -26.49 30.88 5.42
N GLU A 92 -27.01 30.56 4.24
CA GLU A 92 -28.46 30.42 3.99
C GLU A 92 -29.06 29.29 4.85
N PHE A 93 -30.38 29.41 5.12
CA PHE A 93 -31.11 28.45 5.96
C PHE A 93 -30.94 27.00 5.50
N LEU A 94 -31.04 26.72 4.20
CA LEU A 94 -30.86 25.37 3.66
C LEU A 94 -29.46 24.84 3.90
N THR A 95 -28.46 25.67 3.69
CA THR A 95 -27.04 25.34 3.93
C THR A 95 -26.81 25.00 5.39
N ARG A 96 -27.29 25.85 6.32
CA ARG A 96 -27.21 25.57 7.78
C ARG A 96 -27.91 24.27 8.17
N SER A 97 -29.11 24.05 7.61
CA SER A 97 -29.89 22.84 7.90
C SER A 97 -29.18 21.57 7.40
N TYR A 98 -28.56 21.66 6.22
CA TYR A 98 -27.78 20.57 5.64
C TYR A 98 -26.59 20.21 6.52
N PHE A 99 -25.73 21.17 6.88
CA PHE A 99 -24.57 20.92 7.72
C PHE A 99 -24.96 20.42 9.11
N ARG A 100 -25.99 20.98 9.73
CA ARG A 100 -26.51 20.50 11.01
C ARG A 100 -27.00 19.05 10.93
N TYR A 101 -27.58 18.64 9.79
CA TYR A 101 -28.05 17.27 9.61
C TYR A 101 -26.89 16.25 9.57
N PHE A 102 -25.74 16.63 9.03
CA PHE A 102 -24.58 15.76 8.93
C PHE A 102 -23.63 15.88 10.13
N GLU A 103 -23.77 16.91 10.95
CA GLU A 103 -22.90 17.16 12.10
C GLU A 103 -22.78 15.94 13.01
N GLY A 104 -21.54 15.53 13.32
CA GLY A 104 -21.23 14.39 14.17
C GLY A 104 -21.49 13.01 13.55
N ARG A 105 -21.99 12.91 12.31
CA ARG A 105 -22.15 11.61 11.65
C ARG A 105 -20.80 11.06 11.22
N GLU A 106 -20.63 9.75 11.46
CA GLU A 106 -19.42 9.05 11.06
C GLU A 106 -19.44 8.74 9.56
N PHE A 107 -18.28 8.92 8.93
CA PHE A 107 -18.00 8.48 7.56
C PHE A 107 -16.58 7.87 7.49
N THR A 108 -16.31 7.10 6.45
CA THR A 108 -14.95 6.60 6.20
C THR A 108 -14.25 7.53 5.22
N GLU A 109 -13.22 8.21 5.71
CA GLU A 109 -12.30 8.97 4.87
C GLU A 109 -11.24 8.03 4.32
N ILE A 110 -10.93 8.17 3.03
CA ILE A 110 -9.85 7.43 2.39
C ILE A 110 -8.80 8.42 1.93
N ARG A 111 -7.58 8.27 2.44
CA ARG A 111 -6.41 9.00 1.99
C ARG A 111 -5.46 8.05 1.29
N THR A 112 -5.02 8.41 0.10
CA THR A 112 -4.10 7.56 -0.69
C THR A 112 -2.75 8.25 -0.81
N PHE A 113 -1.71 7.49 -0.50
CA PHE A 113 -0.32 7.91 -0.62
C PHE A 113 0.42 7.04 -1.63
N LEU A 114 1.25 7.67 -2.45
CA LEU A 114 2.25 6.99 -3.26
C LEU A 114 3.63 7.35 -2.69
N ILE A 115 4.40 6.33 -2.36
CA ILE A 115 5.75 6.48 -1.81
C ILE A 115 6.72 5.89 -2.80
N LEU A 116 7.56 6.75 -3.37
CA LEU A 116 8.62 6.36 -4.28
C LEU A 116 9.92 6.23 -3.52
N THR A 117 10.50 5.04 -3.52
CA THR A 117 11.75 4.71 -2.83
C THR A 117 12.79 4.21 -3.81
N GLN A 118 14.02 4.74 -3.74
CA GLN A 118 15.16 4.16 -4.46
C GLN A 118 15.87 3.16 -3.54
N GLU A 119 15.89 1.89 -3.94
CA GLU A 119 16.53 0.83 -3.18
C GLU A 119 18.05 0.93 -3.21
N THR A 120 18.71 0.76 -2.08
CA THR A 120 20.16 0.68 -2.02
C THR A 120 20.64 -0.76 -2.17
N GLN A 121 21.79 -0.95 -2.80
CA GLN A 121 22.45 -2.25 -2.77
C GLN A 121 22.92 -2.54 -1.35
N ARG A 122 22.74 -3.78 -0.89
CA ARG A 122 23.25 -4.22 0.40
C ARG A 122 24.77 -4.08 0.42
N SER A 123 25.25 -3.05 1.12
CA SER A 123 26.66 -2.77 1.37
C SER A 123 26.85 -2.57 2.87
N GLN A 124 28.08 -2.81 3.37
CA GLN A 124 28.42 -2.52 4.76
C GLN A 124 28.45 -1.01 5.06
N PHE A 125 28.61 -0.20 4.02
CA PHE A 125 28.70 1.25 4.13
C PHE A 125 27.70 1.92 3.20
N ILE A 126 26.99 2.93 3.72
CA ILE A 126 26.17 3.82 2.93
C ILE A 126 27.12 4.78 2.22
N GLN A 127 27.19 4.69 0.89
CA GLN A 127 28.02 5.56 0.08
C GLN A 127 27.15 6.51 -0.72
N TYR A 128 27.40 7.80 -0.61
CA TYR A 128 26.76 8.80 -1.43
C TYR A 128 27.24 8.68 -2.88
N ASP A 129 26.27 8.51 -3.82
CA ASP A 129 26.52 8.49 -5.25
C ASP A 129 25.72 9.63 -5.92
N PRO A 130 26.41 10.69 -6.40
CA PRO A 130 25.75 11.83 -7.06
C PRO A 130 24.89 11.44 -8.26
N LYS A 131 25.28 10.41 -9.02
CA LYS A 131 24.52 9.97 -10.21
C LYS A 131 23.20 9.33 -9.79
N ARG A 132 23.23 8.50 -8.76
CA ARG A 132 22.01 7.89 -8.22
C ARG A 132 21.08 8.93 -7.62
N TRP A 133 21.65 9.96 -6.97
CA TRP A 133 20.90 11.06 -6.42
C TRP A 133 20.18 11.86 -7.50
N LEU A 134 20.87 12.22 -8.59
CA LEU A 134 20.27 12.91 -9.71
C LEU A 134 19.22 12.05 -10.43
N ASP A 135 19.46 10.75 -10.56
CA ASP A 135 18.46 9.81 -11.11
C ASP A 135 17.21 9.77 -10.25
N PHE A 136 17.35 9.69 -8.92
CA PHE A 136 16.23 9.71 -8.00
C PHE A 136 15.36 10.96 -8.18
N HIS A 137 15.95 12.16 -8.18
CA HIS A 137 15.21 13.41 -8.40
C HIS A 137 14.54 13.45 -9.77
N SER A 138 15.21 12.98 -10.81
CA SER A 138 14.62 12.85 -12.15
C SER A 138 13.40 11.93 -12.14
N LYS A 139 13.44 10.80 -11.43
CA LYS A 139 12.31 9.87 -11.33
C LYS A 139 11.14 10.47 -10.53
N VAL A 140 11.44 11.20 -9.45
CA VAL A 140 10.43 11.94 -8.68
C VAL A 140 9.72 12.96 -9.57
N SER A 141 10.46 13.77 -10.33
CA SER A 141 9.87 14.76 -11.24
C SER A 141 9.02 14.11 -12.34
N LYS A 142 9.52 13.03 -12.95
CA LYS A 142 8.75 12.29 -13.96
C LYS A 142 7.46 11.67 -13.41
N THR A 143 7.46 11.22 -12.16
CA THR A 143 6.25 10.72 -11.50
C THR A 143 5.23 11.85 -11.33
N ASP A 144 5.67 13.03 -10.93
CA ASP A 144 4.86 14.24 -10.79
C ASP A 144 4.25 14.66 -12.16
N ASP A 145 5.07 14.64 -13.22
CA ASP A 145 4.64 14.94 -14.59
C ASP A 145 3.55 13.97 -15.08
N ILE A 146 3.74 12.66 -14.84
CA ILE A 146 2.75 11.64 -15.20
C ILE A 146 1.42 11.86 -14.48
N LEU A 147 1.45 12.12 -13.18
CA LEU A 147 0.25 12.37 -12.39
C LEU A 147 -0.47 13.64 -12.88
N THR A 148 0.29 14.69 -13.21
CA THR A 148 -0.24 15.95 -13.78
C THR A 148 -0.87 15.73 -15.15
N GLU A 149 -0.17 15.07 -16.05
CA GLU A 149 -0.66 14.77 -17.41
C GLU A 149 -1.97 13.98 -17.41
N LYS A 150 -2.07 13.02 -16.49
CA LYS A 150 -3.28 12.19 -16.32
C LYS A 150 -4.35 12.81 -15.44
N HIS A 151 -4.20 14.10 -15.10
CA HIS A 151 -5.15 14.87 -14.30
C HIS A 151 -5.46 14.27 -12.91
N ILE A 152 -4.52 13.53 -12.32
CA ILE A 152 -4.63 13.06 -10.95
C ILE A 152 -4.18 14.18 -10.03
N ARG A 153 -5.10 14.68 -9.21
CA ARG A 153 -4.75 15.65 -8.17
C ARG A 153 -3.80 15.02 -7.19
N HIS A 154 -2.65 15.65 -7.01
CA HIS A 154 -1.61 15.16 -6.12
C HIS A 154 -0.81 16.34 -5.55
N ARG A 155 -0.10 16.06 -4.48
CA ARG A 155 0.88 16.99 -3.89
C ARG A 155 1.97 16.19 -3.19
N ARG A 156 3.17 16.72 -3.18
CA ARG A 156 4.25 16.19 -2.35
C ARG A 156 4.06 16.72 -0.93
N LEU A 157 4.27 15.87 0.05
CA LEU A 157 4.20 16.28 1.44
C LEU A 157 5.40 17.19 1.78
N ASN A 158 5.15 18.27 2.52
CA ASN A 158 6.18 19.10 3.09
C ASN A 158 6.81 18.43 4.35
N LYS A 159 7.81 19.07 4.98
CA LYS A 159 8.57 18.47 6.07
C LYS A 159 7.71 18.19 7.30
N GLU A 160 6.84 19.11 7.66
CA GLU A 160 5.91 18.98 8.77
C GLU A 160 4.90 17.85 8.51
N GLU A 161 4.36 17.79 7.32
CA GLU A 161 3.40 16.77 6.89
C GLU A 161 4.00 15.37 6.83
N VAL A 162 5.25 15.23 6.35
CA VAL A 162 5.96 13.93 6.37
C VAL A 162 6.22 13.50 7.81
N SER A 163 6.64 14.42 8.68
CA SER A 163 6.84 14.13 10.10
C SER A 163 5.53 13.71 10.76
N GLU A 164 4.46 14.45 10.51
CA GLU A 164 3.13 14.11 11.04
C GLU A 164 2.64 12.76 10.51
N TYR A 165 2.77 12.51 9.20
CA TYR A 165 2.42 11.22 8.59
C TYR A 165 3.15 10.06 9.28
N CYS A 166 4.47 10.16 9.48
CA CYS A 166 5.24 9.13 10.15
C CYS A 166 4.81 8.92 11.60
N HIS A 167 4.57 10.00 12.35
CA HIS A 167 4.11 9.91 13.74
C HIS A 167 2.70 9.32 13.84
N ARG A 168 1.77 9.74 12.98
CA ARG A 168 0.42 9.17 12.91
C ARG A 168 0.44 7.68 12.54
N PHE A 169 1.31 7.28 11.62
CA PHE A 169 1.48 5.88 11.27
C PHE A 169 2.03 5.07 12.46
N MET A 170 3.03 5.58 13.16
CA MET A 170 3.56 4.93 14.36
C MET A 170 2.53 4.85 15.49
N ALA A 171 1.74 5.91 15.71
CA ALA A 171 0.66 5.91 16.69
C ALA A 171 -0.56 5.09 16.24
N PHE A 172 -0.65 4.79 14.95
CA PHE A 172 -1.82 4.24 14.27
C PHE A 172 -3.10 5.04 14.54
N GLN A 173 -2.98 6.38 14.51
CA GLN A 173 -4.05 7.34 14.79
C GLN A 173 -4.16 8.35 13.64
N PHE A 174 -5.08 8.06 12.71
CA PHE A 174 -5.27 8.87 11.50
C PHE A 174 -6.51 9.76 11.54
N ARG A 175 -7.28 9.73 12.63
CA ARG A 175 -8.39 10.68 12.82
C ARG A 175 -7.89 12.11 12.87
N HIS A 176 -8.68 13.03 12.33
CA HIS A 176 -8.37 14.46 12.44
C HIS A 176 -8.28 14.90 13.92
N GLY A 177 -7.44 15.89 14.18
CA GLY A 177 -7.20 16.42 15.52
C GLY A 177 -5.94 15.86 16.19
N PRO A 178 -5.79 16.13 17.49
CA PRO A 178 -4.60 15.73 18.23
C PRO A 178 -4.50 14.23 18.39
N PHE A 179 -3.30 13.73 18.38
CA PHE A 179 -2.99 12.32 18.62
C PHE A 179 -1.86 12.20 19.67
N SER A 180 -1.77 11.05 20.30
CA SER A 180 -0.74 10.78 21.30
C SER A 180 0.06 9.53 20.96
N MET A 181 1.39 9.61 21.13
CA MET A 181 2.26 8.44 21.04
C MET A 181 2.17 7.65 22.35
N THR A 182 1.74 6.40 22.27
CA THR A 182 1.66 5.48 23.40
C THR A 182 2.67 4.36 23.25
N ASN A 183 2.99 3.69 24.36
CA ASN A 183 3.87 2.53 24.31
C ASN A 183 3.19 1.35 23.62
N PHE A 184 3.95 0.65 22.81
CA PHE A 184 3.51 -0.59 22.17
C PHE A 184 3.77 -1.79 23.05
N LYS A 185 2.83 -2.74 23.02
CA LYS A 185 3.00 -4.07 23.57
C LYS A 185 2.74 -5.07 22.45
N ALA A 186 3.79 -5.76 22.03
CA ALA A 186 3.67 -6.84 21.06
C ALA A 186 3.21 -8.13 21.75
N SER A 187 2.33 -8.87 21.13
CA SER A 187 1.97 -10.25 21.42
C SER A 187 2.17 -11.08 20.17
N ASP A 188 1.95 -12.38 20.26
CA ASP A 188 2.12 -13.30 19.12
C ASP A 188 1.09 -13.07 18.00
N GLU A 189 0.00 -12.36 18.25
CA GLU A 189 -1.08 -12.20 17.27
C GLU A 189 -1.39 -10.73 16.94
N TYR A 190 -0.97 -9.77 17.76
CA TYR A 190 -1.31 -8.37 17.60
C TYR A 190 -0.34 -7.42 18.29
N LEU A 191 -0.36 -6.20 17.84
CA LEU A 191 0.30 -5.08 18.53
C LEU A 191 -0.75 -4.28 19.30
N ARG A 192 -0.52 -4.05 20.59
CA ARG A 192 -1.38 -3.18 21.40
C ARG A 192 -0.76 -1.80 21.56
N THR A 193 -1.52 -0.77 21.22
CA THR A 193 -1.17 0.63 21.45
C THR A 193 -2.29 1.30 22.23
N GLY A 194 -1.98 1.74 23.46
CA GLY A 194 -2.98 2.32 24.36
C GLY A 194 -4.19 1.38 24.60
N ASP A 195 -5.35 1.83 24.21
CA ASP A 195 -6.64 1.12 24.30
C ASP A 195 -7.01 0.36 23.00
N ARG A 196 -6.11 0.32 22.02
CA ARG A 196 -6.34 -0.30 20.71
C ARG A 196 -5.46 -1.50 20.46
N ILE A 197 -5.97 -2.38 19.63
CA ILE A 197 -5.24 -3.51 19.05
C ILE A 197 -5.08 -3.26 17.56
N ILE A 198 -3.86 -3.44 17.07
CA ILE A 198 -3.52 -3.42 15.65
C ILE A 198 -3.18 -4.85 15.24
N ARG A 199 -3.83 -5.33 14.20
CA ARG A 199 -3.58 -6.64 13.61
C ARG A 199 -3.16 -6.49 12.16
N SER A 200 -2.18 -7.32 11.77
CA SER A 200 -1.67 -7.39 10.40
C SER A 200 -2.18 -8.65 9.71
N TYR A 201 -2.57 -8.50 8.45
CA TYR A 201 -2.95 -9.58 7.53
C TYR A 201 -2.04 -9.47 6.30
N PRO A 202 -0.81 -10.00 6.37
CA PRO A 202 0.08 -10.03 5.23
C PRO A 202 -0.39 -11.08 4.22
N LEU A 203 -0.25 -10.77 2.95
CA LEU A 203 -0.52 -11.66 1.83
C LEU A 203 0.84 -12.10 1.25
N VAL A 204 1.51 -13.03 1.92
CA VAL A 204 2.92 -13.34 1.68
C VAL A 204 3.11 -14.64 0.93
N ASP A 205 2.22 -15.60 1.12
CA ASP A 205 2.39 -16.95 0.57
C ASP A 205 1.53 -17.14 -0.68
N ILE A 206 2.19 -17.53 -1.78
CA ILE A 206 1.51 -17.81 -3.06
C ILE A 206 0.55 -18.98 -2.90
N ASP A 207 0.87 -19.96 -2.05
CA ASP A 207 0.01 -21.13 -1.81
C ASP A 207 -1.28 -20.75 -1.08
N GLU A 208 -1.31 -19.59 -0.42
CA GLU A 208 -2.48 -19.03 0.26
C GLU A 208 -3.34 -18.13 -0.65
N ILE A 209 -2.90 -17.88 -1.89
CA ILE A 209 -3.56 -16.99 -2.84
C ILE A 209 -4.01 -17.79 -4.06
N ASN A 210 -5.30 -18.00 -4.20
CA ASN A 210 -5.88 -18.58 -5.42
C ASN A 210 -6.24 -17.46 -6.41
N LEU A 211 -5.23 -16.88 -7.04
CA LEU A 211 -5.43 -15.84 -8.03
C LEU A 211 -5.76 -16.46 -9.40
N PRO A 212 -6.69 -15.85 -10.15
CA PRO A 212 -6.92 -16.22 -11.54
C PRO A 212 -5.68 -15.90 -12.39
N SER A 213 -5.53 -16.59 -13.53
CA SER A 213 -4.42 -16.37 -14.46
C SER A 213 -4.29 -14.93 -14.97
N MET A 214 -5.37 -14.16 -14.88
CA MET A 214 -5.40 -12.73 -15.19
C MET A 214 -6.21 -11.98 -14.13
N VAL A 215 -5.55 -11.05 -13.44
CA VAL A 215 -6.20 -10.15 -12.48
C VAL A 215 -6.63 -8.89 -13.21
N LYS A 216 -7.90 -8.54 -13.10
CA LYS A 216 -8.43 -7.28 -13.62
C LYS A 216 -8.33 -6.18 -12.57
N PRO A 217 -8.20 -4.89 -12.96
CA PRO A 217 -8.15 -3.77 -12.01
C PRO A 217 -9.44 -3.56 -11.22
N TYR A 218 -10.52 -4.23 -11.57
CA TYR A 218 -11.82 -4.17 -10.91
C TYR A 218 -12.52 -5.52 -10.95
N THR A 219 -13.47 -5.72 -10.07
CA THR A 219 -14.44 -6.81 -10.10
C THR A 219 -15.83 -6.29 -10.46
N GLN A 220 -16.76 -7.17 -10.78
CA GLN A 220 -18.15 -6.81 -11.03
C GLN A 220 -19.02 -7.28 -9.87
N MET A 221 -19.68 -6.32 -9.24
CA MET A 221 -20.73 -6.59 -8.25
C MET A 221 -22.09 -6.51 -8.93
N ASN A 222 -22.90 -7.55 -8.77
CA ASN A 222 -24.27 -7.57 -9.30
C ASN A 222 -25.23 -6.96 -8.26
N ILE A 223 -25.82 -5.80 -8.60
CA ILE A 223 -26.85 -5.16 -7.79
C ILE A 223 -28.12 -5.07 -8.65
N ASN A 224 -29.17 -5.77 -8.26
CA ASN A 224 -30.48 -5.79 -8.96
C ASN A 224 -30.39 -6.08 -10.47
N GLY A 225 -29.44 -6.96 -10.86
CA GLY A 225 -29.25 -7.33 -12.27
C GLY A 225 -28.30 -6.42 -13.06
N TYR A 226 -27.77 -5.37 -12.43
CA TYR A 226 -26.78 -4.47 -13.04
C TYR A 226 -25.39 -4.83 -12.55
N GLY A 227 -24.46 -5.07 -13.47
CA GLY A 227 -23.04 -5.26 -13.17
C GLY A 227 -22.37 -3.90 -12.91
N ILE A 228 -21.92 -3.66 -11.68
CA ILE A 228 -21.24 -2.44 -11.28
C ILE A 228 -19.75 -2.76 -11.06
N ALA A 229 -18.88 -1.98 -11.69
CA ALA A 229 -17.44 -2.10 -11.46
C ALA A 229 -17.11 -1.62 -10.03
N THR A 230 -16.32 -2.40 -9.31
CA THR A 230 -15.90 -2.09 -7.94
C THR A 230 -14.51 -2.65 -7.67
N ASP A 231 -13.81 -2.09 -6.70
CA ASP A 231 -12.54 -2.63 -6.19
C ASP A 231 -12.78 -3.98 -5.52
N LEU A 232 -11.87 -4.93 -5.74
CA LEU A 232 -11.91 -6.26 -5.12
C LEU A 232 -11.93 -6.16 -3.58
N LEU A 233 -11.21 -5.21 -3.03
CA LEU A 233 -11.08 -4.97 -1.59
C LEU A 233 -12.02 -3.87 -1.07
N SER A 234 -13.07 -3.52 -1.80
CA SER A 234 -14.05 -2.50 -1.41
C SER A 234 -14.69 -2.75 -0.03
N PHE A 235 -14.75 -4.00 0.43
CA PHE A 235 -15.22 -4.37 1.76
C PHE A 235 -14.38 -3.77 2.91
N LEU A 236 -13.15 -3.31 2.65
CA LEU A 236 -12.30 -2.66 3.65
C LEU A 236 -12.90 -1.34 4.15
N THR A 237 -13.77 -0.70 3.37
CA THR A 237 -14.48 0.51 3.80
C THR A 237 -15.51 0.24 4.88
N GLY A 238 -16.00 -0.99 4.99
CA GLY A 238 -17.07 -1.42 5.88
C GLY A 238 -16.64 -2.39 6.97
N VAL A 239 -15.36 -2.45 7.33
CA VAL A 239 -14.89 -3.34 8.42
C VAL A 239 -15.57 -2.93 9.74
N PRO A 240 -16.34 -3.83 10.37
CA PRO A 240 -17.09 -3.49 11.58
C PRO A 240 -16.15 -3.17 12.74
N TYR A 241 -16.54 -2.22 13.59
CA TYR A 241 -15.80 -1.83 14.80
C TYR A 241 -14.35 -1.38 14.58
N SER A 242 -13.89 -1.26 13.34
CA SER A 242 -12.55 -0.72 13.05
C SER A 242 -12.57 0.81 13.15
N ASP A 243 -11.49 1.39 13.65
CA ASP A 243 -11.29 2.84 13.62
C ASP A 243 -10.50 3.25 12.38
N CYS A 244 -9.55 2.40 12.01
CA CYS A 244 -8.69 2.62 10.86
C CYS A 244 -8.30 1.28 10.25
N VAL A 245 -8.28 1.26 8.93
CA VAL A 245 -7.73 0.19 8.10
C VAL A 245 -6.67 0.81 7.19
N VAL A 246 -5.50 0.20 7.14
CA VAL A 246 -4.44 0.61 6.22
C VAL A 246 -4.18 -0.53 5.25
N PHE A 247 -4.34 -0.26 3.96
CA PHE A 247 -4.01 -1.21 2.91
C PHE A 247 -2.73 -0.78 2.21
N ASN A 248 -1.70 -1.60 2.32
CA ASN A 248 -0.40 -1.37 1.70
C ASN A 248 -0.20 -2.29 0.50
N GLN A 249 0.24 -1.71 -0.60
CA GLN A 249 0.73 -2.41 -1.79
C GLN A 249 2.14 -1.93 -2.06
N VAL A 250 3.11 -2.83 -1.96
CA VAL A 250 4.52 -2.52 -2.24
C VAL A 250 4.94 -3.28 -3.49
N ILE A 251 5.34 -2.55 -4.51
CA ILE A 251 5.81 -3.09 -5.78
C ILE A 251 7.29 -2.75 -5.92
N GLN A 252 8.14 -3.77 -5.87
CA GLN A 252 9.59 -3.64 -6.05
C GLN A 252 9.97 -4.08 -7.47
N ILE A 253 10.84 -3.31 -8.11
CA ILE A 253 11.31 -3.59 -9.47
C ILE A 253 12.74 -4.14 -9.41
N PRO A 254 12.90 -5.47 -9.43
CA PRO A 254 14.22 -6.08 -9.36
C PRO A 254 14.97 -5.96 -10.69
N GLY A 255 16.28 -6.20 -10.66
CA GLY A 255 17.07 -6.28 -11.86
C GLY A 255 16.58 -7.37 -12.81
N GLN A 256 15.96 -6.99 -13.92
CA GLN A 256 15.26 -7.89 -14.85
C GLN A 256 16.17 -8.99 -15.39
N ARG A 257 17.39 -8.63 -15.82
CA ARG A 257 18.36 -9.62 -16.35
C ARG A 257 18.69 -10.73 -15.35
N LYS A 258 18.83 -10.36 -14.05
CA LYS A 258 19.12 -11.31 -12.98
C LYS A 258 17.94 -12.23 -12.74
N LEU A 259 16.73 -11.69 -12.77
CA LEU A 259 15.51 -12.43 -12.53
C LEU A 259 15.19 -13.39 -13.68
N LEU A 260 15.33 -12.94 -14.95
CA LEU A 260 15.20 -13.79 -16.14
C LEU A 260 16.16 -14.96 -16.12
N ARG A 261 17.45 -14.73 -15.78
CA ARG A 261 18.43 -15.81 -15.64
C ARG A 261 18.03 -16.83 -14.55
N LYS A 262 17.47 -16.36 -13.42
CA LYS A 262 16.98 -17.25 -12.36
C LYS A 262 15.81 -18.10 -12.86
N LEU A 263 14.84 -17.52 -13.57
CA LEU A 263 13.70 -18.25 -14.13
C LEU A 263 14.15 -19.28 -15.17
N GLN A 264 15.04 -18.92 -16.10
CA GLN A 264 15.61 -19.84 -17.07
C GLN A 264 16.37 -20.99 -16.41
N ALA A 265 17.15 -20.72 -15.36
CA ALA A 265 17.84 -21.75 -14.61
C ALA A 265 16.85 -22.67 -13.84
N LYS A 266 15.74 -22.10 -13.33
CA LYS A 266 14.67 -22.86 -12.67
C LYS A 266 13.95 -23.76 -13.68
N ALA A 267 13.61 -23.26 -14.87
CA ALA A 267 13.01 -24.04 -15.96
C ALA A 267 13.90 -25.25 -16.36
N LYS A 268 15.22 -25.01 -16.54
CA LYS A 268 16.18 -26.08 -16.82
C LYS A 268 16.21 -27.15 -15.73
N ARG A 269 16.19 -26.73 -14.46
CA ARG A 269 16.18 -27.67 -13.29
C ARG A 269 14.92 -28.54 -13.29
N HIS A 270 13.75 -27.92 -13.49
CA HIS A 270 12.49 -28.67 -13.59
C HIS A 270 12.47 -29.61 -14.81
N GLY A 271 13.09 -29.19 -15.94
CA GLY A 271 13.20 -30.02 -17.14
C GLY A 271 14.11 -31.25 -16.97
N SER A 272 15.01 -31.26 -15.98
CA SER A 272 15.90 -32.41 -15.72
C SER A 272 15.27 -33.48 -14.81
N MET A 273 14.12 -33.21 -14.21
CA MET A 273 13.43 -34.13 -13.29
C MET A 273 12.14 -34.67 -13.95
N PRO A 274 12.02 -35.99 -14.20
CA PRO A 274 10.87 -36.58 -14.90
C PRO A 274 9.67 -36.79 -13.95
N ASP A 275 9.13 -35.71 -13.39
CA ASP A 275 7.94 -35.70 -12.53
C ASP A 275 6.85 -34.81 -13.16
N PRO A 276 5.56 -35.22 -13.12
CA PRO A 276 4.45 -34.43 -13.68
C PRO A 276 4.39 -32.99 -13.14
N SER A 277 4.62 -32.79 -11.84
CA SER A 277 4.62 -31.45 -11.22
C SER A 277 5.78 -30.58 -11.75
N ASN A 278 6.95 -31.15 -11.95
CA ASN A 278 8.07 -30.45 -12.55
C ASN A 278 7.82 -30.07 -14.02
N ARG A 279 7.07 -30.92 -14.77
CA ARG A 279 6.69 -30.59 -16.14
C ARG A 279 5.73 -29.41 -16.21
N ILE A 280 4.75 -29.35 -15.31
CA ILE A 280 3.82 -28.22 -15.21
C ILE A 280 4.58 -26.95 -14.83
N ALA A 281 5.37 -26.99 -13.76
CA ALA A 281 6.17 -25.84 -13.32
C ALA A 281 7.14 -25.32 -14.40
N LYS A 282 7.70 -26.21 -15.23
CA LYS A 282 8.51 -25.80 -16.38
C LYS A 282 7.66 -25.08 -17.42
N ALA A 283 6.50 -25.62 -17.79
CA ALA A 283 5.61 -25.03 -18.77
C ALA A 283 5.13 -23.62 -18.34
N ASP A 284 4.76 -23.47 -17.06
CA ASP A 284 4.34 -22.18 -16.49
C ASP A 284 5.47 -21.13 -16.57
N ILE A 285 6.72 -21.54 -16.28
CA ILE A 285 7.86 -20.63 -16.38
C ILE A 285 8.14 -20.25 -17.84
N GLU A 286 8.05 -21.20 -18.76
CA GLU A 286 8.25 -20.95 -20.18
C GLU A 286 7.17 -20.00 -20.73
N GLU A 287 5.90 -20.18 -20.33
CA GLU A 287 4.81 -19.26 -20.69
C GLU A 287 5.08 -17.83 -20.19
N VAL A 288 5.55 -17.67 -18.95
CA VAL A 288 5.93 -16.35 -18.40
C VAL A 288 7.07 -15.74 -19.22
N LEU A 289 8.10 -16.51 -19.57
CA LEU A 289 9.23 -16.03 -20.36
C LEU A 289 8.81 -15.60 -21.77
N ASP A 290 7.90 -16.35 -22.39
CA ASP A 290 7.35 -16.04 -23.72
C ASP A 290 6.52 -14.75 -23.69
N ARG A 291 5.64 -14.59 -22.71
CA ARG A 291 4.86 -13.35 -22.52
C ARG A 291 5.76 -12.13 -22.31
N LEU A 292 6.80 -12.26 -21.48
CA LEU A 292 7.76 -11.18 -21.26
C LEU A 292 8.48 -10.77 -22.55
N ALA A 293 8.77 -11.74 -23.42
CA ALA A 293 9.43 -11.48 -24.71
C ALA A 293 8.48 -10.80 -25.72
N VAL A 294 7.19 -11.19 -25.74
CA VAL A 294 6.21 -10.66 -26.68
C VAL A 294 5.70 -9.28 -26.26
N ASP A 295 5.32 -9.12 -24.98
CA ASP A 295 4.60 -7.94 -24.49
C ASP A 295 5.54 -6.84 -23.98
N SER A 296 6.86 -7.08 -23.96
CA SER A 296 7.87 -6.16 -23.39
C SER A 296 7.52 -5.72 -21.95
N THR A 297 6.89 -6.60 -21.19
CA THR A 297 6.50 -6.36 -19.78
C THR A 297 7.67 -6.56 -18.84
N MET A 298 7.51 -6.16 -17.58
CA MET A 298 8.53 -6.34 -16.54
C MET A 298 8.04 -7.25 -15.43
N LEU A 299 8.98 -7.98 -14.82
CA LEU A 299 8.72 -8.72 -13.60
C LEU A 299 8.88 -7.83 -12.39
N VAL A 300 7.94 -7.92 -11.47
CA VAL A 300 7.96 -7.16 -10.20
C VAL A 300 7.73 -8.11 -9.02
N TYR A 301 8.22 -7.73 -7.85
CA TYR A 301 7.78 -8.34 -6.60
C TYR A 301 6.64 -7.50 -6.03
N CYS A 302 5.54 -8.15 -5.71
CA CYS A 302 4.40 -7.51 -5.08
C CYS A 302 4.26 -8.04 -3.65
N ASN A 303 4.04 -7.13 -2.72
CA ASN A 303 3.70 -7.45 -1.34
C ASN A 303 2.45 -6.65 -0.97
N PHE A 304 1.50 -7.32 -0.32
CA PHE A 304 0.25 -6.73 0.12
C PHE A 304 0.08 -6.96 1.61
N ASN A 305 -0.36 -5.93 2.32
CA ASN A 305 -0.60 -6.02 3.75
C ASN A 305 -1.83 -5.18 4.13
N ILE A 306 -2.69 -5.74 4.97
CA ILE A 306 -3.82 -5.04 5.58
C ILE A 306 -3.54 -4.92 7.07
N LEU A 307 -3.51 -3.68 7.59
CA LEU A 307 -3.43 -3.38 9.01
C LEU A 307 -4.79 -2.88 9.48
N VAL A 308 -5.29 -3.39 10.60
CA VAL A 308 -6.58 -2.99 11.14
C VAL A 308 -6.45 -2.65 12.61
N SER A 309 -7.02 -1.50 13.00
CA SER A 309 -7.13 -1.06 14.39
C SER A 309 -8.55 -1.23 14.89
N CYS A 310 -8.71 -1.84 16.07
CA CYS A 310 -10.00 -2.00 16.74
C CYS A 310 -9.87 -2.04 18.25
N PRO A 311 -10.98 -1.87 19.02
CA PRO A 311 -10.99 -2.12 20.44
C PRO A 311 -10.67 -3.57 20.79
N PRO A 312 -10.04 -3.85 21.96
CA PRO A 312 -9.63 -5.20 22.35
C PRO A 312 -10.77 -6.22 22.42
N ASP A 313 -11.97 -5.78 22.82
CA ASP A 313 -13.18 -6.62 22.91
C ASP A 313 -13.81 -6.92 21.53
N LYS A 314 -13.35 -6.28 20.47
CA LYS A 314 -13.84 -6.41 19.08
C LYS A 314 -12.91 -7.14 18.13
N VAL A 315 -11.78 -7.63 18.61
CA VAL A 315 -10.80 -8.33 17.75
C VAL A 315 -11.42 -9.54 17.05
N THR A 316 -12.15 -10.37 17.78
CA THR A 316 -12.76 -11.59 17.19
C THR A 316 -13.75 -11.29 16.07
N PRO A 317 -14.75 -10.41 16.22
CA PRO A 317 -15.67 -10.10 15.12
C PRO A 317 -14.99 -9.41 13.94
N VAL A 318 -13.99 -8.55 14.18
CA VAL A 318 -13.20 -7.93 13.11
C VAL A 318 -12.42 -8.97 12.32
N THR A 319 -11.72 -9.86 13.02
CA THR A 319 -10.97 -10.95 12.41
C THR A 319 -11.86 -11.86 11.57
N SER A 320 -12.97 -12.32 12.14
CA SER A 320 -13.91 -13.19 11.44
C SER A 320 -14.46 -12.54 10.16
N PHE A 321 -14.79 -11.25 10.23
CA PHE A 321 -15.23 -10.50 9.05
C PHE A 321 -14.16 -10.46 7.96
N LEU A 322 -12.93 -10.07 8.32
CA LEU A 322 -11.84 -9.92 7.35
C LEU A 322 -11.45 -11.27 6.73
N GLU A 323 -11.28 -12.30 7.55
CA GLU A 323 -10.94 -13.64 7.05
C GLU A 323 -12.03 -14.17 6.11
N THR A 324 -13.30 -14.00 6.45
CA THR A 324 -14.41 -14.40 5.57
C THR A 324 -14.36 -13.64 4.24
N LYS A 325 -14.17 -12.32 4.28
CA LYS A 325 -14.14 -11.50 3.05
C LYS A 325 -12.91 -11.77 2.19
N LEU A 326 -11.75 -11.95 2.80
CA LEU A 326 -10.54 -12.34 2.07
C LEU A 326 -10.70 -13.73 1.45
N TYR A 327 -11.28 -14.67 2.18
CA TYR A 327 -11.56 -16.01 1.68
C TYR A 327 -12.53 -15.98 0.48
N GLU A 328 -13.58 -15.14 0.53
CA GLU A 328 -14.48 -14.92 -0.62
C GLU A 328 -13.73 -14.38 -1.85
N CYS A 329 -12.64 -13.65 -1.65
CA CYS A 329 -11.76 -13.17 -2.71
C CYS A 329 -10.70 -14.20 -3.18
N GLY A 330 -10.70 -15.41 -2.62
CA GLY A 330 -9.69 -16.43 -2.91
C GLY A 330 -8.34 -16.19 -2.21
N ILE A 331 -8.33 -15.41 -1.14
CA ILE A 331 -7.12 -15.05 -0.40
C ILE A 331 -7.22 -15.64 1.00
N MET A 332 -6.23 -16.46 1.39
CA MET A 332 -6.08 -16.93 2.76
C MET A 332 -4.99 -16.13 3.45
N PRO A 333 -5.33 -15.22 4.37
CA PRO A 333 -4.33 -14.40 5.04
C PRO A 333 -3.48 -15.25 5.99
N SER A 334 -2.18 -15.05 5.95
CA SER A 334 -1.27 -15.67 6.91
C SER A 334 -1.57 -15.15 8.32
N ARG A 335 -1.63 -16.06 9.29
CA ARG A 335 -1.79 -15.71 10.72
C ARG A 335 -0.44 -15.55 11.43
N ARG A 336 0.65 -15.42 10.70
CA ARG A 336 2.00 -15.35 11.29
C ARG A 336 2.21 -14.02 12.00
N SER A 337 2.36 -14.09 13.30
CA SER A 337 2.65 -12.97 14.19
C SER A 337 4.00 -12.30 13.96
N GLU A 338 4.94 -13.01 13.37
CA GLU A 338 6.31 -12.54 13.13
C GLU A 338 6.38 -11.38 12.11
N GLU A 339 5.28 -11.12 11.41
CA GLU A 339 5.18 -10.09 10.37
C GLU A 339 4.39 -8.86 10.81
N VAL A 340 3.99 -8.78 12.07
CA VAL A 340 3.28 -7.63 12.65
C VAL A 340 4.21 -6.46 12.96
N VAL A 341 5.54 -6.65 12.85
CA VAL A 341 6.56 -5.66 13.26
C VAL A 341 7.36 -5.18 12.07
#